data_c0aca1f0f0ee3213a906647ecc294e4a
#
_entry.id   c0aca1f0f0ee3213a906647ecc294e4a
#
_cell.length_a   1.000
_cell.length_b   1.000
_cell.length_c   1.000
_cell.angle_alpha   90.00
_cell.angle_beta   90.00
_cell.angle_gamma   90.00
#
_symmetry.space_group_name_H-M   'P 1'
#
loop_
_entity.id
_entity.type
_entity.pdbx_description
1 polymer ?
#
loop_
_entity_poly.entity_id
_entity_poly.type
_entity_poly.pdbx_seq_one_letter_code
_entity_poly.pdbx_strand_id
1 'polypeptide(L)'
;PPNNIRRILLLICLFVILVTPAVAQLYQYLDTQNGLSSRRVLSIRKDKKGYMWFLTHEGIDRYNGKQYTHYSLTANGKLLNFFPNLNTLQTDTAGVVWEIGKTGHLFRYNSLQDKFELVCDFASKDKSNSGLPLTASFLDSKDNNILLCTKNKQYLFDIDTHELIQLESPIKEEITYIAKSTNNQYFLASSHKIYCAKLNHGRLETIKHPELDNFHIVNYIYFHPETQMLVIGTLLDGIYLYNIHSRQLIDVHNGLQDINVNSIIASKENENEVLIATNGAGVYKLNLGTYELTNFLNADHNHSNKMNGNIINDIYIDDDQKLWMAVYPIGITVYSE
;
A
#
# COMPACT_ATOMS: atom_id res chain seq x y z
N PRO A 1 51.78 34.07 -24.23
CA PRO A 1 51.23 32.72 -24.16
C PRO A 1 50.39 32.35 -22.93
N PRO A 2 50.44 33.04 -21.74
CA PRO A 2 49.63 32.59 -20.59
C PRO A 2 48.11 32.82 -20.74
N ASN A 3 47.69 33.74 -21.61
CA ASN A 3 46.26 34.08 -21.82
C ASN A 3 45.46 32.99 -22.56
N ASN A 4 46.07 32.20 -23.41
CA ASN A 4 45.38 31.16 -24.15
C ASN A 4 45.06 29.95 -23.26
N ILE A 5 45.94 29.60 -22.32
CA ILE A 5 45.70 28.51 -21.39
C ILE A 5 44.56 28.87 -20.41
N ARG A 6 44.50 30.11 -19.93
CA ARG A 6 43.41 30.59 -19.09
C ARG A 6 42.04 30.60 -19.83
N ARG A 7 42.03 30.96 -21.13
CA ARG A 7 40.83 30.91 -21.96
C ARG A 7 40.36 29.48 -22.23
N ILE A 8 41.31 28.54 -22.48
CA ILE A 8 40.99 27.14 -22.65
C ILE A 8 40.48 26.51 -21.35
N LEU A 9 41.08 26.79 -20.21
CA LEU A 9 40.60 26.37 -18.90
C LEU A 9 39.19 26.94 -18.56
N LEU A 10 38.91 28.20 -18.88
CA LEU A 10 37.62 28.83 -18.71
C LEU A 10 36.57 28.20 -19.62
N LEU A 11 36.90 27.85 -20.87
CA LEU A 11 36.02 27.15 -21.80
C LEU A 11 35.76 25.72 -21.36
N ILE A 12 36.75 25.00 -20.82
CA ILE A 12 36.56 23.66 -20.27
C ILE A 12 35.70 23.70 -19.00
N CYS A 13 35.93 24.66 -18.09
CA CYS A 13 35.05 24.86 -16.93
C CYS A 13 33.61 25.23 -17.33
N LEU A 14 33.42 26.08 -18.36
CA LEU A 14 32.11 26.44 -18.88
C LEU A 14 31.40 25.24 -19.52
N PHE A 15 32.17 24.38 -20.22
CA PHE A 15 31.63 23.16 -20.84
C PHE A 15 31.27 22.08 -19.81
N VAL A 16 32.04 21.95 -18.70
CA VAL A 16 31.74 21.04 -17.60
C VAL A 16 30.47 21.49 -16.83
N ILE A 17 30.23 22.80 -16.70
CA ILE A 17 29.01 23.35 -16.07
C ILE A 17 27.78 23.15 -16.97
N LEU A 18 27.95 23.09 -18.30
CA LEU A 18 26.85 22.88 -19.25
C LEU A 18 26.45 21.41 -19.43
N VAL A 19 27.18 20.44 -18.86
CA VAL A 19 26.94 19.00 -18.98
C VAL A 19 26.49 18.39 -17.63
N THR A 20 26.04 19.19 -16.67
CA THR A 20 25.20 18.61 -15.61
C THR A 20 23.89 18.20 -16.27
N PRO A 21 23.54 16.89 -16.34
CA PRO A 21 22.20 16.52 -16.78
C PRO A 21 21.22 17.24 -15.84
N ALA A 22 20.45 18.15 -16.38
CA ALA A 22 19.26 18.59 -15.69
C ALA A 22 18.39 17.35 -15.58
N VAL A 23 18.35 16.74 -14.39
CA VAL A 23 17.38 15.69 -14.10
C VAL A 23 16.02 16.35 -14.17
N ALA A 24 15.36 16.20 -15.33
CA ALA A 24 14.04 16.73 -15.52
C ALA A 24 13.08 15.77 -14.82
N GLN A 25 12.55 16.19 -13.71
CA GLN A 25 11.43 15.49 -13.05
C GLN A 25 10.30 15.33 -14.06
N LEU A 26 9.96 14.10 -14.39
CA LEU A 26 8.95 13.81 -15.40
C LEU A 26 7.68 13.26 -14.72
N TYR A 27 6.55 13.93 -14.94
CA TYR A 27 5.23 13.44 -14.57
C TYR A 27 4.50 12.90 -15.79
N GLN A 28 3.98 11.69 -15.68
CA GLN A 28 3.04 11.12 -16.64
C GLN A 28 1.67 10.99 -15.96
N TYR A 29 0.62 11.38 -16.66
CA TYR A 29 -0.76 11.29 -16.17
C TYR A 29 -1.53 10.26 -16.97
N LEU A 30 -2.25 9.38 -16.28
CA LEU A 30 -3.06 8.33 -16.88
C LEU A 30 -4.48 8.41 -16.30
N ASP A 31 -5.43 8.61 -17.18
CA ASP A 31 -6.84 8.74 -16.83
C ASP A 31 -7.75 8.00 -17.82
N THR A 32 -9.04 8.29 -17.81
CA THR A 32 -10.01 7.67 -18.70
C THR A 32 -9.80 8.01 -20.18
N GLN A 33 -9.11 9.09 -20.50
CA GLN A 33 -8.75 9.42 -21.89
C GLN A 33 -7.64 8.49 -22.42
N ASN A 34 -6.84 7.94 -21.53
CA ASN A 34 -5.80 6.96 -21.87
C ASN A 34 -6.33 5.52 -21.86
N GLY A 35 -7.60 5.29 -21.48
CA GLY A 35 -8.23 3.98 -21.45
C GLY A 35 -8.38 3.35 -20.06
N LEU A 36 -8.06 4.09 -18.98
CA LEU A 36 -8.36 3.67 -17.60
C LEU A 36 -9.90 3.63 -17.41
N SER A 37 -10.43 2.61 -16.73
CA SER A 37 -11.89 2.45 -16.57
C SER A 37 -12.53 3.52 -15.72
N SER A 38 -11.82 3.97 -14.70
CA SER A 38 -12.30 5.00 -13.79
C SER A 38 -11.14 5.87 -13.28
N ARG A 39 -11.38 7.16 -13.13
CA ARG A 39 -10.43 8.07 -12.46
C ARG A 39 -10.30 7.83 -10.96
N ARG A 40 -11.22 7.07 -10.37
CA ARG A 40 -11.18 6.71 -8.95
C ARG A 40 -10.40 5.42 -8.77
N VAL A 41 -9.09 5.55 -8.71
CA VAL A 41 -8.17 4.43 -8.44
C VAL A 41 -8.01 4.26 -6.95
N LEU A 42 -8.09 3.02 -6.48
CA LEU A 42 -8.07 2.66 -5.06
C LEU A 42 -6.76 1.99 -4.65
N SER A 43 -6.20 1.15 -5.53
CA SER A 43 -4.99 0.39 -5.24
C SER A 43 -4.17 0.16 -6.51
N ILE A 44 -2.85 0.10 -6.36
CA ILE A 44 -1.87 -0.11 -7.42
C ILE A 44 -0.98 -1.27 -7.05
N ARG A 45 -0.86 -2.28 -7.93
CA ARG A 45 0.08 -3.40 -7.75
C ARG A 45 0.76 -3.70 -9.09
N LYS A 46 1.90 -4.41 -9.01
CA LYS A 46 2.62 -4.90 -10.18
C LYS A 46 2.73 -6.42 -10.10
N ASP A 47 2.50 -7.12 -11.21
CA ASP A 47 2.70 -8.55 -11.28
C ASP A 47 4.15 -8.90 -11.70
N LYS A 48 4.48 -10.19 -11.62
CA LYS A 48 5.81 -10.70 -12.00
C LYS A 48 6.14 -10.52 -13.49
N LYS A 49 5.12 -10.36 -14.34
CA LYS A 49 5.31 -10.12 -15.78
C LYS A 49 5.56 -8.65 -16.11
N GLY A 50 5.49 -7.77 -15.10
CA GLY A 50 5.70 -6.34 -15.24
C GLY A 50 4.44 -5.54 -15.55
N TYR A 51 3.25 -6.16 -15.59
CA TYR A 51 2.00 -5.44 -15.77
C TYR A 51 1.64 -4.66 -14.50
N MET A 52 1.18 -3.42 -14.70
CA MET A 52 0.58 -2.65 -13.61
C MET A 52 -0.91 -2.98 -13.50
N TRP A 53 -1.37 -3.13 -12.28
CA TRP A 53 -2.75 -3.47 -11.96
C TRP A 53 -3.36 -2.39 -11.08
N PHE A 54 -4.54 -1.96 -11.45
CA PHE A 54 -5.26 -0.89 -10.79
C PHE A 54 -6.64 -1.37 -10.37
N LEU A 55 -6.91 -1.33 -9.07
CA LEU A 55 -8.27 -1.46 -8.57
C LEU A 55 -8.96 -0.12 -8.73
N THR A 56 -10.08 -0.09 -9.42
CA THR A 56 -10.89 1.10 -9.62
C THR A 56 -12.32 0.89 -9.14
N HIS A 57 -13.13 1.94 -9.13
CA HIS A 57 -14.56 1.80 -8.82
C HIS A 57 -15.33 0.97 -9.86
N GLU A 58 -14.84 0.88 -11.10
CA GLU A 58 -15.50 0.16 -12.20
C GLU A 58 -14.95 -1.27 -12.39
N GLY A 59 -13.97 -1.68 -11.63
CA GLY A 59 -13.33 -2.98 -11.75
C GLY A 59 -11.82 -2.94 -11.64
N ILE A 60 -11.16 -3.92 -12.24
CA ILE A 60 -9.71 -4.04 -12.23
C ILE A 60 -9.17 -3.77 -13.62
N ASP A 61 -8.19 -2.89 -13.72
CA ASP A 61 -7.47 -2.60 -14.95
C ASP A 61 -6.07 -3.19 -14.91
N ARG A 62 -5.67 -3.87 -15.99
CA ARG A 62 -4.28 -4.26 -16.23
C ARG A 62 -3.68 -3.36 -17.31
N TYR A 63 -2.53 -2.80 -17.06
CA TYR A 63 -1.81 -1.91 -17.96
C TYR A 63 -0.46 -2.50 -18.35
N ASN A 64 -0.16 -2.56 -19.65
CA ASN A 64 1.08 -3.13 -20.19
C ASN A 64 2.11 -2.07 -20.63
N GLY A 65 1.93 -0.82 -20.20
CA GLY A 65 2.74 0.32 -20.64
C GLY A 65 2.15 1.08 -21.86
N LYS A 66 1.13 0.51 -22.54
CA LYS A 66 0.49 1.13 -23.72
C LYS A 66 -1.03 1.02 -23.71
N GLN A 67 -1.54 -0.12 -23.31
CA GLN A 67 -2.96 -0.47 -23.41
C GLN A 67 -3.48 -1.00 -22.09
N TYR A 68 -4.77 -0.80 -21.86
CA TYR A 68 -5.52 -1.32 -20.72
C TYR A 68 -6.33 -2.55 -21.12
N THR A 69 -6.42 -3.50 -20.21
CA THR A 69 -7.38 -4.61 -20.25
C THR A 69 -8.24 -4.52 -19.01
N HIS A 70 -9.53 -4.59 -19.21
CA HIS A 70 -10.56 -4.42 -18.18
C HIS A 70 -11.08 -5.76 -17.69
N TYR A 71 -11.21 -5.95 -16.36
CA TYR A 71 -11.78 -7.11 -15.71
C TYR A 71 -12.91 -6.69 -14.78
N SER A 72 -14.10 -7.20 -15.08
CA SER A 72 -15.25 -7.12 -14.20
C SER A 72 -15.34 -8.41 -13.38
N LEU A 73 -15.57 -8.29 -12.08
CA LEU A 73 -15.70 -9.45 -11.20
C LEU A 73 -17.16 -9.84 -11.02
N THR A 74 -17.46 -11.12 -11.12
CA THR A 74 -18.80 -11.67 -10.94
C THR A 74 -18.78 -12.81 -9.92
N ALA A 75 -19.75 -12.81 -9.03
CA ALA A 75 -20.00 -13.93 -8.13
C ALA A 75 -21.48 -14.32 -8.23
N ASN A 76 -21.74 -15.64 -8.29
CA ASN A 76 -23.09 -16.19 -8.41
C ASN A 76 -23.93 -15.57 -9.56
N GLY A 77 -23.24 -15.26 -10.69
CA GLY A 77 -23.86 -14.67 -11.88
C GLY A 77 -24.23 -13.16 -11.74
N LYS A 78 -23.84 -12.51 -10.66
CA LYS A 78 -24.05 -11.07 -10.44
C LYS A 78 -22.73 -10.32 -10.51
N LEU A 79 -22.74 -9.18 -11.19
CA LEU A 79 -21.63 -8.24 -11.19
C LEU A 79 -21.42 -7.70 -9.77
N LEU A 80 -20.18 -7.71 -9.31
CA LEU A 80 -19.84 -7.13 -8.02
C LEU A 80 -19.55 -5.64 -8.19
N ASN A 81 -20.22 -4.84 -7.35
CA ASN A 81 -19.88 -3.43 -7.22
C ASN A 81 -18.73 -3.30 -6.21
N PHE A 82 -17.69 -2.62 -6.62
CA PHE A 82 -16.57 -2.33 -5.73
C PHE A 82 -16.91 -1.16 -4.82
N PHE A 83 -17.11 -1.44 -3.56
CA PHE A 83 -17.07 -0.40 -2.55
C PHE A 83 -15.61 -0.15 -2.19
N PRO A 84 -15.19 1.11 -2.10
CA PRO A 84 -13.80 1.43 -1.84
C PRO A 84 -13.38 0.89 -0.47
N ASN A 85 -12.65 -0.19 -0.50
CA ASN A 85 -11.74 -0.56 0.57
C ASN A 85 -10.35 -0.32 0.03
N LEU A 86 -9.67 0.64 0.61
CA LEU A 86 -8.26 0.86 0.33
C LEU A 86 -7.51 -0.45 0.58
N ASN A 87 -6.62 -0.82 -0.34
CA ASN A 87 -5.70 -1.96 -0.22
C ASN A 87 -6.29 -3.38 -0.30
N THR A 88 -7.36 -3.60 -1.03
CA THR A 88 -7.87 -4.96 -1.29
C THR A 88 -7.13 -5.71 -2.39
N LEU A 89 -6.43 -5.00 -3.30
CA LEU A 89 -5.61 -5.64 -4.32
C LEU A 89 -4.25 -6.02 -3.73
N GLN A 90 -3.88 -7.29 -3.80
CA GLN A 90 -2.64 -7.82 -3.25
C GLN A 90 -1.92 -8.70 -4.27
N THR A 91 -0.61 -8.88 -4.11
CA THR A 91 0.20 -9.78 -4.94
C THR A 91 0.91 -10.79 -4.06
N ASP A 92 0.88 -12.06 -4.45
CA ASP A 92 1.64 -13.10 -3.77
C ASP A 92 3.13 -13.10 -4.19
N THR A 93 3.95 -13.92 -3.54
CA THR A 93 5.39 -14.05 -3.85
C THR A 93 5.67 -14.60 -5.25
N ALA A 94 4.70 -15.29 -5.86
CA ALA A 94 4.76 -15.70 -7.26
C ALA A 94 4.38 -14.56 -8.21
N GLY A 95 3.95 -13.40 -7.69
CA GLY A 95 3.50 -12.23 -8.42
C GLY A 95 2.11 -12.41 -9.03
N VAL A 96 1.29 -13.33 -8.51
CA VAL A 96 -0.12 -13.46 -8.91
C VAL A 96 -0.93 -12.43 -8.17
N VAL A 97 -1.83 -11.79 -8.89
CA VAL A 97 -2.71 -10.75 -8.36
C VAL A 97 -3.96 -11.37 -7.74
N TRP A 98 -4.28 -10.90 -6.55
CA TRP A 98 -5.47 -11.26 -5.77
C TRP A 98 -6.31 -10.01 -5.53
N GLU A 99 -7.62 -10.16 -5.64
CA GLU A 99 -8.59 -9.20 -5.13
C GLU A 99 -9.34 -9.84 -3.98
N ILE A 100 -9.31 -9.17 -2.83
CA ILE A 100 -9.96 -9.63 -1.61
C ILE A 100 -10.99 -8.58 -1.22
N GLY A 101 -12.21 -8.81 -1.67
CA GLY A 101 -13.31 -7.86 -1.52
C GLY A 101 -13.90 -7.84 -0.13
N LYS A 102 -14.36 -6.66 0.30
CA LYS A 102 -15.11 -6.47 1.56
C LYS A 102 -16.33 -7.36 1.68
N THR A 103 -16.93 -7.71 0.55
CA THR A 103 -18.08 -8.61 0.47
C THR A 103 -17.73 -10.07 0.76
N GLY A 104 -16.44 -10.38 0.98
CA GLY A 104 -15.98 -11.73 1.29
C GLY A 104 -15.74 -12.61 0.07
N HIS A 105 -15.68 -12.03 -1.12
CA HIS A 105 -15.27 -12.75 -2.31
C HIS A 105 -13.76 -12.62 -2.49
N LEU A 106 -13.07 -13.75 -2.65
CA LEU A 106 -11.64 -13.82 -2.89
C LEU A 106 -11.42 -14.26 -4.34
N PHE A 107 -10.83 -13.39 -5.14
CA PHE A 107 -10.51 -13.67 -6.53
C PHE A 107 -9.01 -13.77 -6.73
N ARG A 108 -8.61 -14.69 -7.59
CA ARG A 108 -7.23 -14.87 -8.04
C ARG A 108 -7.16 -14.72 -9.55
N TYR A 109 -6.19 -13.98 -10.03
CA TYR A 109 -5.95 -13.85 -11.46
C TYR A 109 -5.36 -15.15 -12.03
N ASN A 110 -6.03 -15.72 -13.05
CA ASN A 110 -5.55 -16.85 -13.82
C ASN A 110 -4.97 -16.37 -15.15
N SER A 111 -3.65 -16.41 -15.27
CA SER A 111 -2.94 -15.90 -16.45
C SER A 111 -3.08 -16.77 -17.69
N LEU A 112 -3.48 -18.05 -17.56
CA LEU A 112 -3.72 -18.95 -18.68
C LEU A 112 -5.06 -18.68 -19.35
N GLN A 113 -6.06 -18.30 -18.56
CA GLN A 113 -7.41 -17.99 -19.02
C GLN A 113 -7.67 -16.49 -19.18
N ASP A 114 -6.70 -15.66 -18.80
CA ASP A 114 -6.78 -14.19 -18.82
C ASP A 114 -8.02 -13.64 -18.10
N LYS A 115 -8.31 -14.18 -16.90
CA LYS A 115 -9.48 -13.79 -16.09
C LYS A 115 -9.21 -13.92 -14.60
N PHE A 116 -10.05 -13.26 -13.81
CA PHE A 116 -10.14 -13.53 -12.38
C PHE A 116 -11.07 -14.71 -12.10
N GLU A 117 -10.65 -15.59 -11.23
CA GLU A 117 -11.43 -16.76 -10.78
C GLU A 117 -11.82 -16.56 -9.32
N LEU A 118 -13.09 -16.81 -9.00
CA LEU A 118 -13.57 -16.82 -7.63
C LEU A 118 -13.03 -18.08 -6.93
N VAL A 119 -12.12 -17.85 -5.98
CA VAL A 119 -11.47 -18.93 -5.21
C VAL A 119 -12.25 -19.24 -3.94
N CYS A 120 -12.81 -18.21 -3.32
CA CYS A 120 -13.61 -18.35 -2.10
C CYS A 120 -14.76 -17.34 -2.08
N ASP A 121 -15.94 -17.82 -1.78
CA ASP A 121 -17.08 -17.04 -1.31
C ASP A 121 -17.20 -17.26 0.20
N PHE A 122 -16.66 -16.32 0.97
CA PHE A 122 -16.60 -16.41 2.42
C PHE A 122 -18.00 -16.53 3.05
N ALA A 123 -18.96 -15.76 2.56
CA ALA A 123 -20.31 -15.77 3.08
C ALA A 123 -21.01 -17.14 2.91
N SER A 124 -20.69 -17.86 1.83
CA SER A 124 -21.23 -19.21 1.60
C SER A 124 -20.56 -20.28 2.46
N LYS A 125 -19.30 -20.08 2.84
CA LYS A 125 -18.52 -21.03 3.64
C LYS A 125 -18.72 -20.85 5.15
N ASP A 126 -18.87 -19.62 5.63
CA ASP A 126 -19.12 -19.35 7.05
C ASP A 126 -20.61 -19.32 7.38
N LYS A 127 -21.17 -20.50 7.66
CA LYS A 127 -22.58 -20.66 8.04
C LYS A 127 -22.98 -19.92 9.32
N SER A 128 -22.01 -19.53 10.16
CA SER A 128 -22.26 -18.87 11.44
C SER A 128 -22.34 -17.34 11.31
N ASN A 129 -21.94 -16.80 10.18
CA ASN A 129 -21.70 -15.37 10.02
C ASN A 129 -22.20 -14.81 8.69
N SER A 130 -23.27 -15.38 8.15
CA SER A 130 -23.83 -15.02 6.86
C SER A 130 -24.06 -13.51 6.74
N GLY A 131 -23.26 -12.85 5.92
CA GLY A 131 -23.45 -11.47 5.52
C GLY A 131 -22.61 -10.41 6.24
N LEU A 132 -21.69 -10.77 7.15
CA LEU A 132 -20.76 -9.80 7.72
C LEU A 132 -19.63 -9.50 6.73
N PRO A 133 -19.38 -8.21 6.44
CA PRO A 133 -18.29 -7.84 5.56
C PRO A 133 -16.93 -8.16 6.20
N LEU A 134 -15.94 -8.41 5.37
CA LEU A 134 -14.55 -8.42 5.80
C LEU A 134 -14.14 -6.98 6.16
N THR A 135 -13.42 -6.84 7.25
CA THR A 135 -12.91 -5.55 7.73
C THR A 135 -11.43 -5.37 7.43
N ALA A 136 -10.67 -6.47 7.41
CA ALA A 136 -9.28 -6.51 6.99
C ALA A 136 -8.91 -7.86 6.37
N SER A 137 -7.88 -7.86 5.53
CA SER A 137 -7.28 -9.05 4.95
C SER A 137 -5.78 -8.89 4.82
N PHE A 138 -5.05 -10.01 4.93
CA PHE A 138 -3.61 -10.04 4.73
C PHE A 138 -3.23 -11.34 4.00
N LEU A 139 -2.70 -11.18 2.78
CA LEU A 139 -2.19 -12.28 1.98
C LEU A 139 -0.79 -12.66 2.47
N ASP A 140 -0.69 -13.76 3.16
CA ASP A 140 0.57 -14.31 3.65
C ASP A 140 1.11 -15.34 2.67
N SER A 141 1.77 -14.85 1.64
CA SER A 141 2.30 -15.70 0.58
C SER A 141 3.44 -16.61 1.06
N LYS A 142 4.10 -16.29 2.17
CA LYS A 142 5.17 -17.11 2.73
C LYS A 142 4.61 -18.38 3.36
N ASP A 143 3.50 -18.24 4.05
CA ASP A 143 2.81 -19.34 4.73
C ASP A 143 1.62 -19.87 3.92
N ASN A 144 1.47 -19.41 2.66
CA ASN A 144 0.46 -19.82 1.69
C ASN A 144 -0.98 -19.74 2.21
N ASN A 145 -1.29 -18.67 2.92
CA ASN A 145 -2.61 -18.44 3.49
C ASN A 145 -3.05 -16.97 3.42
N ILE A 146 -4.32 -16.75 3.71
CA ILE A 146 -4.89 -15.40 3.83
C ILE A 146 -5.55 -15.29 5.21
N LEU A 147 -5.06 -14.34 6.01
CA LEU A 147 -5.72 -13.96 7.25
C LEU A 147 -6.87 -13.00 6.94
N LEU A 148 -8.08 -13.36 7.36
CA LEU A 148 -9.30 -12.61 7.11
C LEU A 148 -9.89 -12.19 8.45
N CYS A 149 -10.30 -10.92 8.55
CA CYS A 149 -10.98 -10.39 9.72
C CYS A 149 -12.39 -9.91 9.37
N THR A 150 -13.33 -10.21 10.25
CA THR A 150 -14.66 -9.62 10.29
C THR A 150 -14.76 -8.74 11.55
N LYS A 151 -15.91 -8.15 11.82
CA LYS A 151 -16.12 -7.25 12.96
C LYS A 151 -15.59 -7.80 14.30
N ASN A 152 -15.66 -9.11 14.54
CA ASN A 152 -15.33 -9.70 15.84
C ASN A 152 -14.68 -11.09 15.76
N LYS A 153 -14.35 -11.56 14.56
CA LYS A 153 -13.75 -12.88 14.33
C LYS A 153 -12.62 -12.81 13.33
N GLN A 154 -11.69 -13.75 13.44
CA GLN A 154 -10.59 -13.94 12.54
C GLN A 154 -10.63 -15.34 11.94
N TYR A 155 -10.23 -15.46 10.68
CA TYR A 155 -10.25 -16.68 9.89
C TYR A 155 -8.94 -16.83 9.15
N LEU A 156 -8.56 -18.07 8.90
CA LEU A 156 -7.45 -18.40 8.02
C LEU A 156 -8.02 -19.14 6.80
N PHE A 157 -7.69 -18.64 5.62
CA PHE A 157 -7.98 -19.30 4.36
C PHE A 157 -6.69 -19.90 3.82
N ASP A 158 -6.64 -21.22 3.65
CA ASP A 158 -5.53 -21.92 3.04
C ASP A 158 -5.67 -21.89 1.51
N ILE A 159 -4.62 -21.40 0.84
CA ILE A 159 -4.65 -21.15 -0.62
C ILE A 159 -4.64 -22.46 -1.42
N ASP A 160 -3.96 -23.50 -0.93
CA ASP A 160 -3.83 -24.76 -1.64
C ASP A 160 -5.05 -25.66 -1.48
N THR A 161 -5.53 -25.78 -0.25
CA THR A 161 -6.66 -26.68 0.07
C THR A 161 -8.01 -26.01 -0.11
N HIS A 162 -8.04 -24.67 -0.20
CA HIS A 162 -9.25 -23.85 -0.20
C HIS A 162 -10.10 -24.03 1.07
N GLU A 163 -9.50 -24.47 2.17
CA GLU A 163 -10.16 -24.56 3.46
C GLU A 163 -10.22 -23.21 4.16
N LEU A 164 -11.35 -22.96 4.80
CA LEU A 164 -11.57 -21.78 5.63
C LEU A 164 -11.76 -22.22 7.08
N ILE A 165 -10.86 -21.78 7.95
CA ILE A 165 -10.85 -22.14 9.37
C ILE A 165 -11.09 -20.89 10.21
N GLN A 166 -12.09 -20.93 11.11
CA GLN A 166 -12.25 -19.88 12.12
C GLN A 166 -11.17 -20.04 13.18
N LEU A 167 -10.41 -18.96 13.45
CA LEU A 167 -9.36 -18.97 14.44
C LEU A 167 -9.91 -18.84 15.86
N GLU A 168 -9.32 -19.54 16.82
CA GLU A 168 -9.44 -19.18 18.22
C GLU A 168 -8.68 -17.87 18.48
N SER A 169 -9.37 -16.86 18.97
CA SER A 169 -8.76 -15.56 19.17
C SER A 169 -9.38 -14.82 20.36
N PRO A 170 -8.54 -14.20 21.21
CA PRO A 170 -9.01 -13.31 22.27
C PRO A 170 -9.44 -11.94 21.74
N ILE A 171 -9.11 -11.61 20.48
CA ILE A 171 -9.39 -10.32 19.86
C ILE A 171 -10.88 -10.28 19.47
N LYS A 172 -11.64 -9.35 20.05
CA LYS A 172 -13.07 -9.16 19.79
C LYS A 172 -13.39 -7.81 19.14
N GLU A 173 -12.37 -6.98 18.97
CA GLU A 173 -12.50 -5.69 18.29
C GLU A 173 -12.44 -5.86 16.77
N GLU A 174 -13.02 -4.89 16.07
CA GLU A 174 -12.95 -4.78 14.63
C GLU A 174 -11.52 -4.45 14.20
N ILE A 175 -10.90 -5.33 13.45
CA ILE A 175 -9.57 -5.13 12.87
C ILE A 175 -9.72 -4.49 11.49
N THR A 176 -9.02 -3.40 11.27
CA THR A 176 -9.08 -2.62 10.02
C THR A 176 -7.80 -2.74 9.17
N TYR A 177 -6.65 -3.01 9.82
CA TYR A 177 -5.37 -3.19 9.13
C TYR A 177 -4.57 -4.33 9.73
N ILE A 178 -3.77 -4.99 8.90
CA ILE A 178 -2.89 -6.09 9.30
C ILE A 178 -1.52 -5.87 8.67
N ALA A 179 -0.48 -6.01 9.49
CA ALA A 179 0.90 -6.11 9.04
C ALA A 179 1.56 -7.34 9.66
N LYS A 180 2.62 -7.86 9.03
CA LYS A 180 3.36 -9.01 9.54
C LYS A 180 4.85 -8.69 9.62
N SER A 181 5.48 -9.04 10.74
CA SER A 181 6.91 -8.89 10.92
C SER A 181 7.69 -10.07 10.33
N THR A 182 9.01 -9.91 10.23
CA THR A 182 9.92 -10.95 9.72
C THR A 182 9.98 -12.20 10.61
N ASN A 183 9.66 -12.07 11.91
CA ASN A 183 9.64 -13.17 12.88
C ASN A 183 8.24 -13.78 13.12
N ASN A 184 7.38 -13.72 12.11
CA ASN A 184 6.03 -14.29 12.09
C ASN A 184 5.08 -13.73 13.16
N GLN A 185 5.25 -12.47 13.56
CA GLN A 185 4.29 -11.77 14.40
C GLN A 185 3.33 -10.96 13.53
N TYR A 186 2.04 -11.09 13.78
CA TYR A 186 1.01 -10.27 13.17
C TYR A 186 0.72 -9.05 14.05
N PHE A 187 0.63 -7.88 13.43
CA PHE A 187 0.11 -6.67 14.03
C PHE A 187 -1.29 -6.45 13.46
N LEU A 188 -2.29 -6.49 14.32
CA LEU A 188 -3.69 -6.33 13.96
C LEU A 188 -4.21 -5.03 14.58
N ALA A 189 -4.44 -4.04 13.74
CA ALA A 189 -4.89 -2.72 14.18
C ALA A 189 -6.41 -2.65 14.26
N SER A 190 -6.93 -2.30 15.43
CA SER A 190 -8.28 -1.76 15.63
C SER A 190 -8.22 -0.23 15.59
N SER A 191 -9.35 0.44 15.78
CA SER A 191 -9.37 1.91 15.80
C SER A 191 -8.43 2.53 16.83
N HIS A 192 -8.27 1.93 18.00
CA HIS A 192 -7.55 2.55 19.12
C HIS A 192 -6.39 1.74 19.65
N LYS A 193 -6.16 0.53 19.11
CA LYS A 193 -5.19 -0.42 19.64
C LYS A 193 -4.59 -1.26 18.53
N ILE A 194 -3.33 -1.65 18.71
CA ILE A 194 -2.68 -2.61 17.83
C ILE A 194 -2.33 -3.85 18.64
N TYR A 195 -2.94 -4.96 18.27
CA TYR A 195 -2.65 -6.27 18.84
C TYR A 195 -1.41 -6.85 18.17
N CYS A 196 -0.47 -7.32 18.98
CA CYS A 196 0.61 -8.18 18.51
C CYS A 196 0.22 -9.64 18.78
N ALA A 197 0.27 -10.50 17.78
CA ALA A 197 -0.15 -11.90 17.91
C ALA A 197 0.74 -12.84 17.09
N LYS A 198 0.80 -14.10 17.52
CA LYS A 198 1.35 -15.21 16.73
C LYS A 198 0.24 -16.17 16.35
N LEU A 199 0.32 -16.70 15.15
CA LEU A 199 -0.58 -17.76 14.70
C LEU A 199 0.04 -19.13 15.03
N ASN A 200 -0.59 -19.88 15.90
CA ASN A 200 -0.18 -21.23 16.31
C ASN A 200 -1.38 -22.18 16.23
N HIS A 201 -1.29 -23.20 15.38
CA HIS A 201 -2.28 -24.31 15.31
C HIS A 201 -3.76 -23.85 15.33
N GLY A 202 -4.10 -22.87 14.49
CA GLY A 202 -5.47 -22.36 14.41
C GLY A 202 -5.87 -21.37 15.53
N ARG A 203 -4.92 -20.90 16.31
CA ARG A 203 -5.11 -19.93 17.41
C ARG A 203 -4.26 -18.68 17.19
N LEU A 204 -4.84 -17.49 17.40
CA LEU A 204 -4.10 -16.24 17.54
C LEU A 204 -3.76 -16.00 19.01
N GLU A 205 -2.49 -16.15 19.34
CA GLU A 205 -1.97 -15.93 20.69
C GLU A 205 -1.45 -14.49 20.79
N THR A 206 -2.10 -13.65 21.60
CA THR A 206 -1.69 -12.26 21.76
C THR A 206 -0.49 -12.12 22.67
N ILE A 207 0.42 -11.23 22.28
CA ILE A 207 1.60 -10.81 23.05
C ILE A 207 1.32 -9.40 23.56
N LYS A 208 1.52 -9.18 24.86
CA LYS A 208 1.26 -7.86 25.46
C LYS A 208 2.31 -6.84 25.05
N HIS A 209 1.82 -5.76 24.46
CA HIS A 209 2.58 -4.56 24.12
C HIS A 209 1.75 -3.33 24.55
N PRO A 210 1.81 -2.93 25.84
CA PRO A 210 0.98 -1.86 26.37
C PRO A 210 1.25 -0.51 25.69
N GLU A 211 2.41 -0.34 25.06
CA GLU A 211 2.79 0.84 24.28
C GLU A 211 1.93 1.00 23.03
N LEU A 212 1.29 -0.08 22.55
CA LEU A 212 0.42 -0.11 21.39
C LEU A 212 -1.07 0.01 21.72
N ASP A 213 -1.39 0.37 22.96
CA ASP A 213 -2.73 0.71 23.41
C ASP A 213 -2.94 2.24 23.32
N ASN A 214 -4.19 2.69 23.17
CA ASN A 214 -4.59 4.10 23.27
C ASN A 214 -4.13 5.05 22.15
N PHE A 215 -4.22 4.63 20.90
CA PHE A 215 -4.18 5.54 19.76
C PHE A 215 -5.52 6.26 19.57
N HIS A 216 -5.52 7.42 18.91
CA HIS A 216 -6.77 8.08 18.54
C HIS A 216 -7.54 7.23 17.53
N ILE A 217 -7.14 7.21 16.28
CA ILE A 217 -7.70 6.31 15.26
C ILE A 217 -6.56 5.83 14.40
N VAL A 218 -6.22 4.56 14.50
CA VAL A 218 -5.23 3.95 13.62
C VAL A 218 -5.82 3.83 12.24
N ASN A 219 -5.18 4.45 11.27
CA ASN A 219 -5.64 4.53 9.88
C ASN A 219 -4.83 3.67 8.92
N TYR A 220 -3.58 3.39 9.24
CA TYR A 220 -2.69 2.54 8.46
C TYR A 220 -1.56 1.99 9.32
N ILE A 221 -1.10 0.77 9.06
CA ILE A 221 0.10 0.21 9.65
C ILE A 221 0.98 -0.44 8.59
N TYR A 222 2.28 -0.23 8.70
CA TYR A 222 3.28 -0.82 7.82
C TYR A 222 4.48 -1.32 8.63
N PHE A 223 4.86 -2.58 8.44
CA PHE A 223 6.07 -3.12 9.06
C PHE A 223 7.24 -2.98 8.10
N HIS A 224 8.28 -2.25 8.53
CA HIS A 224 9.51 -2.06 7.78
C HIS A 224 10.54 -3.15 8.18
N PRO A 225 10.86 -4.10 7.28
CA PRO A 225 11.64 -5.28 7.63
C PRO A 225 13.11 -4.98 7.96
N GLU A 226 13.74 -4.00 7.32
CA GLU A 226 15.15 -3.67 7.50
C GLU A 226 15.40 -3.03 8.87
N THR A 227 14.57 -2.07 9.27
CA THR A 227 14.71 -1.39 10.57
C THR A 227 13.96 -2.08 11.71
N GLN A 228 13.14 -3.08 11.42
CA GLN A 228 12.27 -3.78 12.38
C GLN A 228 11.32 -2.80 13.10
N MET A 229 10.87 -1.78 12.39
CA MET A 229 9.92 -0.79 12.90
C MET A 229 8.52 -1.00 12.32
N LEU A 230 7.52 -0.86 13.17
CA LEU A 230 6.14 -0.69 12.77
C LEU A 230 5.87 0.80 12.62
N VAL A 231 5.54 1.23 11.41
CA VAL A 231 5.10 2.60 11.11
C VAL A 231 3.59 2.63 11.24
N ILE A 232 3.09 3.54 12.06
CA ILE A 232 1.67 3.65 12.44
C ILE A 232 1.16 5.01 11.99
N GLY A 233 0.27 5.03 11.02
CA GLY A 233 -0.46 6.22 10.61
C GLY A 233 -1.77 6.34 11.37
N THR A 234 -2.08 7.53 11.83
CA THR A 234 -3.34 7.85 12.50
C THR A 234 -4.20 8.80 11.69
N LEU A 235 -5.45 8.96 12.08
CA LEU A 235 -6.38 9.85 11.38
C LEU A 235 -6.05 11.33 11.57
N LEU A 236 -5.65 11.73 12.77
CA LEU A 236 -5.45 13.14 13.13
C LEU A 236 -4.19 13.42 13.96
N ASP A 237 -3.54 12.38 14.48
CA ASP A 237 -2.38 12.56 15.39
C ASP A 237 -1.03 12.35 14.68
N GLY A 238 -1.04 12.24 13.33
CA GLY A 238 0.20 12.05 12.57
C GLY A 238 0.71 10.62 12.58
N ILE A 239 2.01 10.45 12.78
CA ILE A 239 2.71 9.19 12.62
C ILE A 239 3.44 8.80 13.89
N TYR A 240 3.34 7.51 14.24
CA TYR A 240 4.13 6.89 15.29
C TYR A 240 5.04 5.82 14.71
N LEU A 241 6.20 5.65 15.33
CA LEU A 241 7.13 4.56 15.04
C LEU A 241 7.24 3.67 16.27
N TYR A 242 7.08 2.38 16.08
CA TYR A 242 7.26 1.41 17.15
C TYR A 242 8.39 0.44 16.83
N ASN A 243 9.45 0.46 17.64
CA ASN A 243 10.54 -0.50 17.52
C ASN A 243 10.17 -1.79 18.24
N ILE A 244 10.08 -2.91 17.51
CA ILE A 244 9.61 -4.18 18.08
C ILE A 244 10.60 -4.82 19.07
N HIS A 245 11.89 -4.48 19.00
CA HIS A 245 12.92 -5.02 19.88
C HIS A 245 13.04 -4.24 21.19
N SER A 246 13.19 -2.91 21.08
CA SER A 246 13.31 -2.03 22.25
C SER A 246 11.96 -1.74 22.92
N ARG A 247 10.85 -2.02 22.23
CA ARG A 247 9.48 -1.68 22.64
C ARG A 247 9.26 -0.17 22.83
N GLN A 248 10.04 0.62 22.15
CA GLN A 248 9.92 2.07 22.22
C GLN A 248 8.90 2.57 21.18
N LEU A 249 7.90 3.31 21.66
CA LEU A 249 7.00 4.08 20.82
C LEU A 249 7.54 5.51 20.68
N ILE A 250 7.69 5.97 19.46
CA ILE A 250 8.22 7.30 19.11
C ILE A 250 7.12 8.04 18.37
N ASP A 251 6.83 9.23 18.81
CA ASP A 251 5.90 10.14 18.18
C ASP A 251 6.65 11.06 17.21
N VAL A 252 6.26 11.06 15.95
CA VAL A 252 6.88 11.89 14.90
C VAL A 252 6.08 13.18 14.74
N HIS A 253 6.32 14.14 15.64
CA HIS A 253 5.57 15.40 15.76
C HIS A 253 5.94 16.47 14.72
N ASN A 254 6.16 16.15 13.48
CA ASN A 254 6.64 17.15 12.51
C ASN A 254 5.54 17.61 11.52
N GLY A 255 4.42 18.16 12.03
CA GLY A 255 3.48 18.92 11.19
C GLY A 255 2.49 18.13 10.35
N LEU A 256 2.35 16.82 10.60
CA LEU A 256 1.26 15.99 10.05
C LEU A 256 0.03 15.89 10.98
N GLN A 257 -0.11 16.81 11.91
CA GLN A 257 -1.37 16.96 12.64
C GLN A 257 -2.48 17.27 11.62
N ASP A 258 -3.59 16.57 11.73
CA ASP A 258 -4.76 16.66 10.82
C ASP A 258 -4.59 15.98 9.44
N ILE A 259 -3.59 15.15 9.23
CA ILE A 259 -3.39 14.44 7.95
C ILE A 259 -3.63 12.94 8.08
N ASN A 260 -4.59 12.44 7.30
CA ASN A 260 -4.84 11.02 7.15
C ASN A 260 -3.75 10.32 6.35
N VAL A 261 -3.20 9.25 6.88
CA VAL A 261 -2.31 8.36 6.14
C VAL A 261 -3.14 7.31 5.39
N ASN A 262 -2.97 7.22 4.08
CA ASN A 262 -3.69 6.27 3.23
C ASN A 262 -2.85 5.05 2.83
N SER A 263 -1.54 5.23 2.63
CA SER A 263 -0.62 4.14 2.25
C SER A 263 0.81 4.45 2.69
N ILE A 264 1.57 3.43 3.05
CA ILE A 264 2.98 3.52 3.41
C ILE A 264 3.75 2.42 2.68
N ILE A 265 4.85 2.76 2.04
CA ILE A 265 5.75 1.79 1.39
C ILE A 265 7.20 2.09 1.73
N ALA A 266 8.07 1.06 1.67
CA ALA A 266 9.52 1.28 1.74
C ALA A 266 10.01 2.11 0.55
N SER A 267 10.95 3.01 0.79
CA SER A 267 11.74 3.63 -0.27
C SER A 267 12.66 2.57 -0.90
N LYS A 268 12.85 2.64 -2.22
CA LYS A 268 13.87 1.82 -2.90
C LYS A 268 15.23 2.52 -2.99
N GLU A 269 15.26 3.82 -2.72
CA GLU A 269 16.47 4.64 -2.74
C GLU A 269 17.25 4.58 -1.43
N ASN A 270 16.55 4.44 -0.32
CA ASN A 270 17.14 4.46 1.01
C ASN A 270 16.46 3.43 1.92
N GLU A 271 17.23 2.44 2.38
CA GLU A 271 16.77 1.34 3.24
C GLU A 271 16.21 1.79 4.60
N ASN A 272 16.48 3.03 5.00
CA ASN A 272 15.95 3.62 6.25
C ASN A 272 14.81 4.61 5.99
N GLU A 273 14.16 4.56 4.84
CA GLU A 273 13.15 5.54 4.48
C GLU A 273 11.86 4.88 4.00
N VAL A 274 10.75 5.49 4.36
CA VAL A 274 9.42 5.15 3.84
C VAL A 274 8.79 6.35 3.14
N LEU A 275 7.99 6.05 2.10
CA LEU A 275 7.09 7.01 1.47
C LEU A 275 5.70 6.86 2.07
N ILE A 276 5.05 7.98 2.33
CA ILE A 276 3.75 8.06 3.00
C ILE A 276 2.79 8.86 2.13
N ALA A 277 1.77 8.19 1.64
CA ALA A 277 0.66 8.79 0.91
C ALA A 277 -0.40 9.32 1.87
N THR A 278 -0.92 10.52 1.60
CA THR A 278 -1.84 11.20 2.50
C THR A 278 -3.15 11.58 1.82
N ASN A 279 -4.16 11.80 2.62
CA ASN A 279 -5.45 12.33 2.19
C ASN A 279 -5.45 13.86 2.24
N GLY A 280 -4.80 14.50 1.26
CA GLY A 280 -4.86 15.96 1.09
C GLY A 280 -3.53 16.73 1.19
N ALA A 281 -2.41 16.08 1.55
CA ALA A 281 -1.11 16.75 1.66
C ALA A 281 -0.02 16.14 0.74
N GLY A 282 -0.40 15.27 -0.20
CA GLY A 282 0.51 14.65 -1.14
C GLY A 282 1.30 13.49 -0.55
N VAL A 283 2.58 13.39 -0.88
CA VAL A 283 3.48 12.33 -0.46
C VAL A 283 4.61 12.88 0.41
N TYR A 284 4.88 12.22 1.51
CA TYR A 284 6.00 12.53 2.43
C TYR A 284 7.05 11.43 2.38
N LYS A 285 8.29 11.82 2.68
CA LYS A 285 9.41 10.93 3.02
C LYS A 285 9.64 10.97 4.52
N LEU A 286 9.74 9.82 5.16
CA LEU A 286 10.10 9.69 6.57
C LEU A 286 11.35 8.83 6.71
N ASN A 287 12.41 9.41 7.26
CA ASN A 287 13.61 8.68 7.61
C ASN A 287 13.43 8.00 8.98
N LEU A 288 13.50 6.68 9.01
CA LEU A 288 13.27 5.86 10.21
C LEU A 288 14.45 5.87 11.20
N GLY A 289 15.62 6.37 10.79
CA GLY A 289 16.80 6.51 11.65
C GLY A 289 16.91 7.86 12.32
N THR A 290 16.60 8.95 11.59
CA THR A 290 16.65 10.33 12.08
C THR A 290 15.31 10.87 12.56
N TYR A 291 14.21 10.19 12.18
CA TYR A 291 12.82 10.59 12.41
C TYR A 291 12.44 11.88 11.69
N GLU A 292 13.22 12.27 10.69
CA GLU A 292 12.96 13.43 9.88
C GLU A 292 11.85 13.14 8.88
N LEU A 293 10.83 13.99 8.87
CA LEU A 293 9.69 13.94 7.97
C LEU A 293 9.73 15.14 7.03
N THR A 294 9.74 14.89 5.71
CA THR A 294 9.79 15.94 4.70
C THR A 294 8.65 15.77 3.70
N ASN A 295 8.06 16.89 3.25
CA ASN A 295 7.12 16.86 2.13
C ASN A 295 7.92 16.59 0.84
N PHE A 296 7.62 15.49 0.18
CA PHE A 296 8.34 15.05 -1.01
C PHE A 296 7.66 15.53 -2.29
N LEU A 297 6.36 15.26 -2.43
CA LEU A 297 5.57 15.64 -3.60
C LEU A 297 4.23 16.21 -3.17
N ASN A 298 3.89 17.40 -3.68
CA ASN A 298 2.55 17.96 -3.56
C ASN A 298 2.17 18.80 -4.79
N ALA A 299 0.89 19.12 -4.91
CA ALA A 299 0.34 19.89 -6.03
C ALA A 299 0.49 21.41 -5.89
N ASP A 300 0.94 21.91 -4.73
CA ASP A 300 0.87 23.34 -4.38
C ASP A 300 2.10 24.15 -4.83
N HIS A 301 3.18 23.46 -5.22
CA HIS A 301 4.39 24.12 -5.72
C HIS A 301 4.21 24.67 -7.15
N ASN A 302 4.58 25.93 -7.34
CA ASN A 302 4.41 26.72 -8.58
C ASN A 302 5.31 26.32 -9.75
N HIS A 303 5.50 25.02 -10.02
CA HIS A 303 6.27 24.56 -11.17
C HIS A 303 5.33 24.08 -12.28
N SER A 304 5.74 24.32 -13.55
CA SER A 304 5.02 23.89 -14.74
C SER A 304 4.87 22.36 -14.87
N ASN A 305 5.68 21.62 -14.12
CA ASN A 305 5.69 20.16 -14.06
C ASN A 305 5.42 19.77 -12.60
N LYS A 306 4.19 19.45 -12.23
CA LYS A 306 3.78 19.22 -10.86
C LYS A 306 2.76 18.10 -10.73
N MET A 307 2.66 17.55 -9.55
CA MET A 307 1.59 16.62 -9.19
C MET A 307 0.21 17.29 -9.39
N ASN A 308 -0.77 16.54 -9.87
CA ASN A 308 -2.08 17.06 -10.26
C ASN A 308 -3.14 17.00 -9.14
N GLY A 309 -2.76 16.57 -7.93
CA GLY A 309 -3.63 16.55 -6.75
C GLY A 309 -2.91 16.04 -5.51
N ASN A 310 -3.48 16.30 -4.33
CA ASN A 310 -2.88 16.00 -3.02
C ASN A 310 -3.56 14.86 -2.27
N ILE A 311 -4.69 14.34 -2.77
CA ILE A 311 -5.37 13.18 -2.18
C ILE A 311 -4.83 11.93 -2.85
N ILE A 312 -3.99 11.19 -2.16
CA ILE A 312 -3.31 10.00 -2.69
C ILE A 312 -3.84 8.77 -1.98
N ASN A 313 -4.58 7.93 -2.71
CA ASN A 313 -5.19 6.72 -2.15
C ASN A 313 -4.18 5.60 -1.93
N ASP A 314 -3.27 5.40 -2.89
CA ASP A 314 -2.25 4.34 -2.83
C ASP A 314 -1.01 4.74 -3.62
N ILE A 315 0.14 4.17 -3.27
CA ILE A 315 1.42 4.40 -3.94
C ILE A 315 2.14 3.07 -4.18
N TYR A 316 2.92 3.03 -5.25
CA TYR A 316 3.74 1.88 -5.61
C TYR A 316 5.04 2.34 -6.31
N ILE A 317 6.20 1.79 -5.93
CA ILE A 317 7.46 2.02 -6.63
C ILE A 317 7.75 0.82 -7.51
N ASP A 318 7.89 1.03 -8.82
CA ASP A 318 8.22 -0.03 -9.76
C ASP A 318 9.73 -0.35 -9.80
N ASP A 319 10.14 -1.30 -10.66
CA ASP A 319 11.53 -1.73 -10.75
C ASP A 319 12.43 -0.68 -11.44
N ASP A 320 11.83 0.25 -12.20
CA ASP A 320 12.49 1.39 -12.81
C ASP A 320 12.57 2.61 -11.86
N GLN A 321 12.31 2.44 -10.57
CA GLN A 321 12.25 3.48 -9.53
C GLN A 321 11.15 4.54 -9.76
N LYS A 322 10.19 4.28 -10.63
CA LYS A 322 9.07 5.20 -10.85
C LYS A 322 8.05 5.07 -9.73
N LEU A 323 7.62 6.20 -9.20
CA LEU A 323 6.56 6.27 -8.20
C LEU A 323 5.20 6.42 -8.90
N TRP A 324 4.38 5.40 -8.76
CA TRP A 324 3.00 5.37 -9.24
C TRP A 324 2.08 5.80 -8.10
N MET A 325 1.22 6.77 -8.34
CA MET A 325 0.32 7.37 -7.34
C MET A 325 -1.12 7.31 -7.82
N ALA A 326 -2.00 6.76 -7.02
CA ALA A 326 -3.45 6.81 -7.23
C ALA A 326 -3.99 8.15 -6.69
N VAL A 327 -4.15 9.13 -7.57
CA VAL A 327 -4.54 10.50 -7.22
C VAL A 327 -6.05 10.67 -7.36
N TYR A 328 -6.74 10.89 -6.25
CA TYR A 328 -8.21 11.05 -6.26
C TYR A 328 -8.64 12.50 -6.55
N PRO A 329 -9.65 12.73 -7.36
CA PRO A 329 -10.39 11.84 -8.25
C PRO A 329 -9.87 11.91 -9.70
N ILE A 330 -8.58 11.94 -9.90
CA ILE A 330 -7.94 12.33 -11.18
C ILE A 330 -7.51 11.12 -11.99
N GLY A 331 -7.03 10.06 -11.35
CA GLY A 331 -6.49 8.87 -11.99
C GLY A 331 -5.14 8.48 -11.42
N ILE A 332 -4.16 8.27 -12.28
CA ILE A 332 -2.82 7.86 -11.89
C ILE A 332 -1.82 8.93 -12.31
N THR A 333 -0.93 9.28 -11.40
CA THR A 333 0.26 10.08 -11.68
C THR A 333 1.49 9.20 -11.50
N VAL A 334 2.35 9.16 -12.51
CA VAL A 334 3.64 8.49 -12.45
C VAL A 334 4.73 9.56 -12.37
N TYR A 335 5.57 9.45 -11.37
CA TYR A 335 6.71 10.34 -11.15
C TYR A 335 8.01 9.58 -11.38
N SER A 336 8.97 10.21 -12.09
CA SER A 336 10.33 9.73 -12.27
C SER A 336 11.31 10.89 -12.08
N GLU A 337 12.40 10.63 -11.39
CA GLU A 337 13.56 11.53 -11.33
C GLU A 337 14.41 11.43 -12.59
#